data_f46b30a43e3dc5ad647fb5792a6a8fe6
#
_entry.id   f46b30a43e3dc5ad647fb5792a6a8fe6
#
_cell.length_a   1.000
_cell.length_b   1.000
_cell.length_c   1.000
_cell.angle_alpha   90.00
_cell.angle_beta   90.00
_cell.angle_gamma   90.00
#
_symmetry.space_group_name_H-M   'P 1'
#
loop_
_entity.id
_entity.type
_entity.pdbx_description
1 polymer ?
#
loop_
_entity_poly.entity_id
_entity_poly.type
_entity_poly.pdbx_seq_one_letter_code
_entity_poly.pdbx_strand_id
1 'polypeptide(L)'
;LLKKENVKATFFTLGTNVNNYPDLVKREFDEGHYVANHGYSHKYSTVYASPEATLNEYNYTEDAIRKALGNNSYMSKLFRFPGGSNGGYYDEAKQNSKALLHENGIMHLDWNSLSSDAAGAKTKEALLQNVKDTMGEKDSVVILMHDSSDKILTYEMLSDLISYLREQGYK
;
A
#
# COMPACT_ATOMS: atom_id res chain seq x y z
N LEU A 1 15.15 -7.45 -4.41
CA LEU A 1 15.86 -6.29 -3.88
C LEU A 1 15.70 -6.22 -2.36
N LEU A 2 14.51 -6.05 -1.79
CA LEU A 2 14.25 -5.86 -0.35
C LEU A 2 14.93 -6.94 0.52
N LYS A 3 14.87 -8.21 0.11
CA LYS A 3 15.57 -9.32 0.81
C LYS A 3 17.09 -9.11 0.84
N LYS A 4 17.69 -8.68 -0.27
CA LYS A 4 19.12 -8.36 -0.36
C LYS A 4 19.50 -7.21 0.55
N GLU A 5 18.64 -6.18 0.62
CA GLU A 5 18.83 -5.00 1.47
C GLU A 5 18.45 -5.26 2.94
N ASN A 6 17.92 -6.43 3.27
CA ASN A 6 17.40 -6.76 4.61
C ASN A 6 16.38 -5.72 5.12
N VAL A 7 15.46 -5.32 4.23
CA VAL A 7 14.38 -4.35 4.54
C VAL A 7 13.03 -5.04 4.37
N LYS A 8 12.10 -4.74 5.27
CA LYS A 8 10.72 -5.18 5.17
C LYS A 8 9.83 -4.03 4.71
N ALA A 9 8.79 -4.36 3.96
CA ALA A 9 7.80 -3.41 3.46
C ALA A 9 6.39 -3.89 3.81
N THR A 10 5.41 -2.98 3.69
CA THR A 10 4.00 -3.30 3.70
C THR A 10 3.48 -3.19 2.27
N PHE A 11 2.98 -4.30 1.73
CA PHE A 11 2.33 -4.36 0.43
C PHE A 11 0.83 -4.24 0.59
N PHE A 12 0.24 -3.15 0.12
CA PHE A 12 -1.20 -2.95 0.09
C PHE A 12 -1.77 -3.53 -1.20
N THR A 13 -2.25 -4.77 -1.14
CA THR A 13 -2.58 -5.57 -2.32
C THR A 13 -4.04 -5.39 -2.75
N LEU A 14 -4.28 -5.34 -4.07
CA LEU A 14 -5.61 -5.39 -4.66
C LEU A 14 -6.08 -6.83 -4.81
N GLY A 15 -7.29 -7.15 -4.38
CA GLY A 15 -7.80 -8.52 -4.43
C GLY A 15 -7.81 -9.13 -5.83
N THR A 16 -8.09 -8.33 -6.87
CA THR A 16 -7.97 -8.76 -8.28
C THR A 16 -6.54 -9.17 -8.64
N ASN A 17 -5.53 -8.43 -8.17
CA ASN A 17 -4.12 -8.74 -8.42
C ASN A 17 -3.67 -9.96 -7.61
N VAL A 18 -4.13 -10.10 -6.38
CA VAL A 18 -3.88 -11.30 -5.56
C VAL A 18 -4.36 -12.56 -6.27
N ASN A 19 -5.55 -12.53 -6.85
CA ASN A 19 -6.10 -13.67 -7.61
C ASN A 19 -5.30 -13.96 -8.89
N ASN A 20 -4.76 -12.92 -9.55
CA ASN A 20 -3.98 -13.09 -10.77
C ASN A 20 -2.54 -13.54 -10.50
N TYR A 21 -1.97 -13.17 -9.36
CA TYR A 21 -0.56 -13.38 -9.02
C TYR A 21 -0.38 -13.94 -7.59
N PRO A 22 -1.07 -15.03 -7.21
CA PRO A 22 -1.05 -15.54 -5.83
C PRO A 22 0.36 -15.92 -5.35
N ASP A 23 1.21 -16.43 -6.24
CA ASP A 23 2.60 -16.81 -5.92
C ASP A 23 3.46 -15.61 -5.53
N LEU A 24 3.22 -14.43 -6.11
CA LEU A 24 3.95 -13.21 -5.72
C LEU A 24 3.55 -12.78 -4.31
N VAL A 25 2.25 -12.78 -4.00
CA VAL A 25 1.74 -12.44 -2.67
C VAL A 25 2.24 -13.43 -1.61
N LYS A 26 2.24 -14.72 -1.95
CA LYS A 26 2.82 -15.74 -1.06
C LYS A 26 4.32 -15.48 -0.82
N ARG A 27 5.08 -15.12 -1.85
CA ARG A 27 6.51 -14.79 -1.71
C ARG A 27 6.73 -13.55 -0.84
N GLU A 28 5.92 -12.50 -0.98
CA GLU A 28 5.97 -11.32 -0.11
C GLU A 28 5.81 -11.72 1.36
N PHE A 29 4.81 -12.53 1.65
CA PHE A 29 4.55 -13.05 2.99
C PHE A 29 5.71 -13.93 3.50
N ASP A 30 6.16 -14.90 2.72
CA ASP A 30 7.23 -15.84 3.08
C ASP A 30 8.59 -15.12 3.29
N GLU A 31 8.83 -14.01 2.59
CA GLU A 31 9.99 -13.15 2.78
C GLU A 31 9.85 -12.21 3.99
N GLY A 32 8.72 -12.30 4.73
CA GLY A 32 8.46 -11.57 5.98
C GLY A 32 8.01 -10.12 5.79
N HIS A 33 7.48 -9.78 4.63
CA HIS A 33 6.78 -8.52 4.40
C HIS A 33 5.36 -8.58 4.98
N TYR A 34 4.76 -7.43 5.23
CA TYR A 34 3.37 -7.37 5.65
C TYR A 34 2.45 -7.24 4.43
N VAL A 35 1.55 -8.20 4.24
CA VAL A 35 0.55 -8.18 3.18
C VAL A 35 -0.70 -7.50 3.72
N ALA A 36 -0.99 -6.31 3.27
CA ALA A 36 -2.12 -5.48 3.67
C ALA A 36 -3.14 -5.33 2.54
N ASN A 37 -4.25 -4.71 2.83
CA ASN A 37 -5.44 -4.67 2.00
C ASN A 37 -5.61 -3.28 1.33
N HIS A 38 -5.87 -3.27 0.02
CA HIS A 38 -6.13 -2.06 -0.77
C HIS A 38 -7.49 -2.06 -1.48
N GLY A 39 -8.42 -2.89 -1.01
CA GLY A 39 -9.67 -3.16 -1.68
C GLY A 39 -9.51 -4.19 -2.81
N TYR A 40 -10.63 -4.58 -3.39
CA TYR A 40 -10.64 -5.64 -4.40
C TYR A 40 -10.46 -5.09 -5.82
N SER A 41 -11.27 -4.11 -6.19
CA SER A 41 -11.41 -3.65 -7.58
C SER A 41 -10.62 -2.39 -7.93
N HIS A 42 -10.28 -1.56 -6.93
CA HIS A 42 -9.75 -0.19 -7.07
C HIS A 42 -10.69 0.74 -7.87
N LYS A 43 -11.95 0.38 -8.09
CA LYS A 43 -12.94 1.21 -8.78
C LYS A 43 -13.65 2.10 -7.76
N TYR A 44 -13.34 3.39 -7.76
CA TYR A 44 -13.86 4.33 -6.76
C TYR A 44 -15.39 4.32 -6.63
N SER A 45 -16.11 4.24 -7.77
CA SER A 45 -17.57 4.15 -7.76
C SER A 45 -18.11 2.86 -7.14
N THR A 46 -17.31 1.79 -7.10
CA THR A 46 -17.64 0.54 -6.43
C THR A 46 -17.23 0.56 -4.97
N VAL A 47 -15.96 0.90 -4.72
CA VAL A 47 -15.40 0.95 -3.36
C VAL A 47 -16.17 1.92 -2.46
N TYR A 48 -16.54 3.08 -2.98
CA TYR A 48 -17.17 4.17 -2.22
C TYR A 48 -18.66 4.33 -2.49
N ALA A 49 -19.34 3.28 -2.99
CA ALA A 49 -20.79 3.29 -3.19
C ALA A 49 -21.56 3.37 -1.85
N SER A 50 -21.04 2.76 -0.80
CA SER A 50 -21.49 2.86 0.59
C SER A 50 -20.38 2.38 1.54
N PRO A 51 -20.48 2.61 2.86
CA PRO A 51 -19.56 2.02 3.84
C PRO A 51 -19.50 0.50 3.76
N GLU A 52 -20.63 -0.16 3.56
CA GLU A 52 -20.72 -1.62 3.41
C GLU A 52 -20.05 -2.10 2.12
N ALA A 53 -20.11 -1.31 1.04
CA ALA A 53 -19.38 -1.62 -0.19
C ALA A 53 -17.86 -1.59 0.05
N THR A 54 -17.35 -0.62 0.79
CA THR A 54 -15.92 -0.58 1.18
C THR A 54 -15.56 -1.80 2.04
N LEU A 55 -16.39 -2.17 3.01
CA LEU A 55 -16.15 -3.35 3.85
C LEU A 55 -16.20 -4.65 3.01
N ASN A 56 -17.08 -4.75 2.03
CA ASN A 56 -17.14 -5.89 1.12
C ASN A 56 -15.88 -5.97 0.23
N GLU A 57 -15.39 -4.85 -0.30
CA GLU A 57 -14.13 -4.78 -1.04
C GLU A 57 -12.95 -5.26 -0.18
N TYR A 58 -12.92 -4.88 1.10
CA TYR A 58 -11.95 -5.40 2.07
C TYR A 58 -12.10 -6.91 2.24
N ASN A 59 -13.30 -7.42 2.51
CA ASN A 59 -13.55 -8.84 2.78
C ASN A 59 -13.18 -9.73 1.58
N TYR A 60 -13.55 -9.34 0.35
CA TYR A 60 -13.17 -10.07 -0.87
C TYR A 60 -11.65 -10.12 -1.06
N THR A 61 -10.94 -9.07 -0.69
CA THR A 61 -9.48 -9.05 -0.74
C THR A 61 -8.86 -9.95 0.31
N GLU A 62 -9.38 -9.95 1.55
CA GLU A 62 -8.94 -10.88 2.61
C GLU A 62 -9.15 -12.35 2.21
N ASP A 63 -10.28 -12.67 1.55
CA ASP A 63 -10.52 -14.03 1.04
C ASP A 63 -9.48 -14.42 -0.02
N ALA A 64 -9.15 -13.50 -0.93
CA ALA A 64 -8.12 -13.73 -1.94
C ALA A 64 -6.73 -13.92 -1.30
N ILE A 65 -6.37 -13.08 -0.31
CA ILE A 65 -5.09 -13.18 0.41
C ILE A 65 -5.02 -14.52 1.15
N ARG A 66 -6.04 -14.89 1.93
CA ARG A 66 -6.08 -16.19 2.64
C ARG A 66 -5.87 -17.37 1.71
N LYS A 67 -6.53 -17.35 0.55
CA LYS A 67 -6.38 -18.38 -0.48
C LYS A 67 -4.95 -18.42 -1.03
N ALA A 68 -4.37 -17.28 -1.37
CA ALA A 68 -3.01 -17.18 -1.90
C ALA A 68 -1.97 -17.68 -0.91
N LEU A 69 -2.14 -17.35 0.37
CA LEU A 69 -1.22 -17.77 1.46
C LEU A 69 -1.43 -19.22 1.91
N GLY A 70 -2.56 -19.85 1.56
CA GLY A 70 -2.96 -21.14 2.14
C GLY A 70 -3.18 -21.06 3.65
N ASN A 71 -3.54 -19.90 4.17
CA ASN A 71 -3.69 -19.60 5.59
C ASN A 71 -5.06 -18.97 5.89
N ASN A 72 -6.01 -19.80 6.28
CA ASN A 72 -7.40 -19.38 6.55
C ASN A 72 -7.55 -18.46 7.78
N SER A 73 -6.56 -18.41 8.66
CA SER A 73 -6.57 -17.54 9.85
C SER A 73 -5.92 -16.17 9.61
N TYR A 74 -5.32 -15.95 8.43
CA TYR A 74 -4.72 -14.67 8.13
C TYR A 74 -5.76 -13.55 8.04
N MET A 75 -5.44 -12.41 8.63
CA MET A 75 -6.22 -11.18 8.55
C MET A 75 -5.28 -9.98 8.63
N SER A 76 -5.26 -9.14 7.60
CA SER A 76 -4.33 -8.02 7.53
C SER A 76 -4.62 -6.94 8.58
N LYS A 77 -5.89 -6.71 8.94
CA LYS A 77 -6.33 -5.64 9.84
C LYS A 77 -5.88 -4.22 9.46
N LEU A 78 -5.26 -4.07 8.30
CA LEU A 78 -4.76 -2.80 7.80
C LEU A 78 -5.26 -2.56 6.39
N PHE A 79 -5.94 -1.43 6.19
CA PHE A 79 -6.53 -1.03 4.92
C PHE A 79 -5.90 0.29 4.45
N ARG A 80 -5.57 0.40 3.17
CA ARG A 80 -5.28 1.68 2.53
C ARG A 80 -6.38 2.02 1.55
N PHE A 81 -6.97 3.19 1.72
CA PHE A 81 -8.04 3.67 0.84
C PHE A 81 -7.50 3.97 -0.55
N PRO A 82 -8.10 3.45 -1.64
CA PRO A 82 -7.81 3.92 -2.99
C PRO A 82 -7.89 5.44 -3.13
N GLY A 83 -6.76 6.08 -3.48
CA GLY A 83 -6.64 7.53 -3.55
C GLY A 83 -6.53 8.24 -2.18
N GLY A 84 -6.20 7.51 -1.11
CA GLY A 84 -6.09 8.04 0.25
C GLY A 84 -7.42 8.18 0.98
N SER A 85 -7.35 8.30 2.30
CA SER A 85 -8.51 8.26 3.18
C SER A 85 -9.24 9.59 3.35
N ASN A 86 -8.74 10.66 2.74
CA ASN A 86 -9.31 12.01 2.86
C ASN A 86 -9.40 12.70 1.49
N GLY A 87 -10.34 13.63 1.41
CA GLY A 87 -10.51 14.54 0.29
C GLY A 87 -11.05 13.92 -1.01
N GLY A 88 -11.27 14.79 -1.99
CA GLY A 88 -11.82 14.45 -3.30
C GLY A 88 -13.33 14.24 -3.30
N TYR A 89 -13.84 13.82 -4.47
CA TYR A 89 -15.28 13.64 -4.70
C TYR A 89 -15.95 12.66 -3.71
N TYR A 90 -15.22 11.67 -3.23
CA TYR A 90 -15.73 10.63 -2.33
C TYR A 90 -15.37 10.86 -0.84
N ASP A 91 -15.04 12.09 -0.43
CA ASP A 91 -14.56 12.33 0.95
C ASP A 91 -15.59 11.90 2.01
N GLU A 92 -16.86 12.28 1.89
CA GLU A 92 -17.91 11.86 2.83
C GLU A 92 -18.04 10.33 2.90
N ALA A 93 -18.05 9.65 1.75
CA ALA A 93 -18.13 8.19 1.70
C ALA A 93 -16.92 7.53 2.38
N LYS A 94 -15.72 8.10 2.19
CA LYS A 94 -14.50 7.62 2.86
C LYS A 94 -14.57 7.81 4.39
N GLN A 95 -15.07 8.96 4.89
CA GLN A 95 -15.22 9.18 6.32
C GLN A 95 -16.18 8.17 6.95
N ASN A 96 -17.34 7.94 6.31
CA ASN A 96 -18.31 6.95 6.76
C ASN A 96 -17.75 5.53 6.72
N SER A 97 -16.98 5.19 5.67
CA SER A 97 -16.32 3.90 5.54
C SER A 97 -15.26 3.68 6.61
N LYS A 98 -14.50 4.73 7.00
CA LYS A 98 -13.52 4.63 8.10
C LYS A 98 -14.19 4.22 9.40
N ALA A 99 -15.34 4.83 9.74
CA ALA A 99 -16.05 4.48 10.96
C ALA A 99 -16.41 2.99 10.97
N LEU A 100 -17.03 2.49 9.91
CA LEU A 100 -17.42 1.08 9.80
C LEU A 100 -16.22 0.13 9.83
N LEU A 101 -15.11 0.45 9.16
CA LEU A 101 -13.90 -0.37 9.19
C LEU A 101 -13.32 -0.42 10.61
N HIS A 102 -13.24 0.71 11.31
CA HIS A 102 -12.74 0.75 12.69
C HIS A 102 -13.63 -0.05 13.67
N GLU A 103 -14.96 0.02 13.53
CA GLU A 103 -15.89 -0.82 14.30
C GLU A 103 -15.65 -2.32 14.08
N ASN A 104 -15.15 -2.70 12.90
CA ASN A 104 -14.75 -4.08 12.58
C ASN A 104 -13.29 -4.39 12.95
N GLY A 105 -12.58 -3.51 13.67
CA GLY A 105 -11.20 -3.70 14.09
C GLY A 105 -10.18 -3.57 12.96
N ILE A 106 -10.55 -2.93 11.86
CA ILE A 106 -9.70 -2.69 10.68
C ILE A 106 -9.18 -1.25 10.75
N MET A 107 -7.88 -1.09 10.88
CA MET A 107 -7.23 0.21 10.87
C MET A 107 -6.94 0.66 9.43
N HIS A 108 -6.81 1.98 9.22
CA HIS A 108 -6.33 2.49 7.94
C HIS A 108 -5.00 3.19 8.09
N LEU A 109 -4.23 3.22 6.99
CA LEU A 109 -2.93 3.89 6.94
C LEU A 109 -2.73 4.57 5.59
N ASP A 110 -2.66 5.89 5.61
CA ASP A 110 -2.22 6.68 4.46
C ASP A 110 -0.67 6.81 4.43
N TRP A 111 -0.17 7.90 3.91
CA TRP A 111 1.26 8.21 3.80
C TRP A 111 1.51 9.66 4.18
N ASN A 112 2.74 9.97 4.54
CA ASN A 112 3.18 11.33 4.83
C ASN A 112 4.42 11.75 4.01
N SER A 113 4.85 10.87 3.09
CA SER A 113 5.85 11.12 2.06
C SER A 113 5.51 10.31 0.81
N LEU A 114 5.94 10.73 -0.37
CA LEU A 114 5.66 10.04 -1.63
C LEU A 114 6.77 10.26 -2.66
N SER A 115 7.00 9.24 -3.49
CA SER A 115 7.91 9.31 -4.62
C SER A 115 7.32 10.04 -5.84
N SER A 116 6.00 10.19 -5.90
CA SER A 116 5.27 10.68 -7.08
C SER A 116 5.44 9.78 -8.33
N ASP A 117 5.69 8.49 -8.16
CA ASP A 117 5.86 7.52 -9.25
C ASP A 117 4.60 7.32 -10.10
N ALA A 118 3.42 7.65 -9.58
CA ALA A 118 2.17 7.71 -10.33
C ALA A 118 1.94 9.06 -11.04
N ALA A 119 2.75 10.09 -10.77
CA ALA A 119 2.58 11.45 -11.31
C ALA A 119 3.48 11.76 -12.51
N GLY A 120 4.10 10.73 -13.13
CA GLY A 120 4.82 10.89 -14.40
C GLY A 120 6.26 11.38 -14.27
N ALA A 121 6.91 11.21 -13.14
CA ALA A 121 8.37 11.43 -13.02
C ALA A 121 9.12 10.60 -14.06
N LYS A 122 10.18 11.21 -14.65
CA LYS A 122 10.89 10.64 -15.79
C LYS A 122 12.22 9.98 -15.45
N THR A 123 12.72 10.17 -14.21
CA THR A 123 14.00 9.61 -13.76
C THR A 123 13.88 9.13 -12.31
N LYS A 124 14.75 8.18 -11.92
CA LYS A 124 14.82 7.69 -10.56
C LYS A 124 15.30 8.78 -9.57
N GLU A 125 16.15 9.70 -10.03
CA GLU A 125 16.64 10.83 -9.23
C GLU A 125 15.48 11.78 -8.86
N ALA A 126 14.56 12.03 -9.81
CA ALA A 126 13.36 12.85 -9.52
C ALA A 126 12.44 12.17 -8.52
N LEU A 127 12.26 10.84 -8.59
CA LEU A 127 11.50 10.09 -7.60
C LEU A 127 12.13 10.17 -6.20
N LEU A 128 13.44 9.99 -6.11
CA LEU A 128 14.19 10.10 -4.86
C LEU A 128 14.09 11.51 -4.27
N GLN A 129 14.22 12.55 -5.13
CA GLN A 129 14.11 13.94 -4.68
C GLN A 129 12.71 14.23 -4.13
N ASN A 130 11.64 13.75 -4.79
CA ASN A 130 10.27 13.90 -4.29
C ASN A 130 10.08 13.27 -2.90
N VAL A 131 10.68 12.09 -2.64
CA VAL A 131 10.66 11.50 -1.30
C VAL A 131 11.35 12.42 -0.30
N LYS A 132 12.57 12.91 -0.61
CA LYS A 132 13.32 13.81 0.26
C LYS A 132 12.55 15.09 0.59
N ASP A 133 11.95 15.72 -0.43
CA ASP A 133 11.20 16.96 -0.28
C ASP A 133 9.93 16.78 0.56
N THR A 134 9.21 15.68 0.35
CA THR A 134 7.96 15.39 1.08
C THR A 134 8.17 14.79 2.47
N MET A 135 9.29 14.13 2.68
CA MET A 135 9.68 13.55 3.97
C MET A 135 10.05 14.66 4.98
N GLY A 136 10.85 15.64 4.55
CA GLY A 136 11.34 16.71 5.44
C GLY A 136 12.08 16.16 6.66
N GLU A 137 11.85 16.75 7.83
CA GLU A 137 12.47 16.40 9.12
C GLU A 137 11.55 15.54 10.01
N LYS A 138 10.72 14.67 9.42
CA LYS A 138 9.79 13.84 10.19
C LYS A 138 10.49 12.68 10.88
N ASP A 139 10.20 12.45 12.15
CA ASP A 139 10.74 11.31 12.91
C ASP A 139 10.20 9.94 12.46
N SER A 140 9.02 9.92 11.85
CA SER A 140 8.37 8.72 11.33
C SER A 140 7.80 8.98 9.94
N VAL A 141 8.15 8.11 8.98
CA VAL A 141 7.80 8.28 7.57
C VAL A 141 7.10 7.05 7.03
N VAL A 142 5.96 7.26 6.39
CA VAL A 142 5.27 6.28 5.55
C VAL A 142 5.35 6.76 4.11
N ILE A 143 6.16 6.09 3.29
CA ILE A 143 6.44 6.51 1.92
C ILE A 143 5.52 5.76 0.96
N LEU A 144 4.73 6.50 0.16
CA LEU A 144 3.91 5.92 -0.90
C LEU A 144 4.77 5.66 -2.14
N MET A 145 4.73 4.41 -2.59
CA MET A 145 5.29 3.95 -3.87
C MET A 145 4.37 2.86 -4.45
N HIS A 146 4.54 2.56 -5.74
CA HIS A 146 3.84 1.48 -6.42
C HIS A 146 4.84 0.45 -6.97
N ASP A 147 4.40 -0.80 -7.09
CA ASP A 147 5.22 -1.94 -7.51
C ASP A 147 4.68 -2.66 -8.76
N SER A 148 3.77 -2.02 -9.49
CA SER A 148 3.28 -2.54 -10.76
C SER A 148 4.40 -2.62 -11.81
N SER A 149 4.24 -3.50 -12.79
CA SER A 149 5.28 -3.83 -13.79
C SER A 149 5.81 -2.65 -14.63
N ASP A 150 5.05 -1.54 -14.69
CA ASP A 150 5.44 -0.29 -15.34
C ASP A 150 6.30 0.63 -14.44
N LYS A 151 6.48 0.30 -13.17
CA LYS A 151 7.22 1.11 -12.18
C LYS A 151 8.71 0.75 -12.09
N ILE A 152 9.36 0.61 -13.23
CA ILE A 152 10.80 0.23 -13.30
C ILE A 152 11.67 1.28 -12.58
N LEU A 153 11.38 2.57 -12.74
CA LEU A 153 12.13 3.64 -12.08
C LEU A 153 12.03 3.58 -10.56
N THR A 154 10.87 3.20 -10.02
CA THR A 154 10.68 2.97 -8.58
C THR A 154 11.59 1.84 -8.09
N TYR A 155 11.62 0.73 -8.81
CA TYR A 155 12.51 -0.39 -8.50
C TYR A 155 14.00 0.02 -8.54
N GLU A 156 14.42 0.77 -9.57
CA GLU A 156 15.80 1.24 -9.72
C GLU A 156 16.22 2.26 -8.64
N MET A 157 15.27 3.10 -8.19
CA MET A 157 15.49 4.10 -7.15
C MET A 157 15.59 3.48 -5.73
N LEU A 158 15.02 2.30 -5.53
CA LEU A 158 14.75 1.78 -4.18
C LEU A 158 16.04 1.52 -3.35
N SER A 159 17.14 1.06 -3.97
CA SER A 159 18.41 0.91 -3.25
C SER A 159 19.00 2.25 -2.81
N ASP A 160 18.90 3.27 -3.65
CA ASP A 160 19.39 4.62 -3.32
C ASP A 160 18.55 5.22 -2.20
N LEU A 161 17.23 5.00 -2.22
CA LEU A 161 16.31 5.43 -1.15
C LEU A 161 16.65 4.75 0.19
N ILE A 162 16.85 3.43 0.19
CA ILE A 162 17.18 2.68 1.40
C ILE A 162 18.50 3.18 2.00
N SER A 163 19.51 3.41 1.17
CA SER A 163 20.79 3.96 1.60
C SER A 163 20.62 5.34 2.22
N TYR A 164 19.90 6.24 1.56
CA TYR A 164 19.60 7.57 2.06
C TYR A 164 18.87 7.53 3.41
N LEU A 165 17.83 6.70 3.55
CA LEU A 165 17.08 6.60 4.82
C LEU A 165 17.96 6.12 5.98
N ARG A 166 18.87 5.16 5.73
CA ARG A 166 19.85 4.70 6.72
C ARG A 166 20.83 5.79 7.12
N GLU A 167 21.33 6.58 6.17
CA GLU A 167 22.20 7.74 6.43
C GLU A 167 21.51 8.80 7.28
N GLN A 168 20.18 8.95 7.13
CA GLN A 168 19.37 9.84 7.97
C GLN A 168 18.98 9.22 9.33
N GLY A 169 19.40 8.00 9.64
CA GLY A 169 19.15 7.31 10.91
C GLY A 169 17.80 6.58 11.01
N TYR A 170 17.04 6.49 9.93
CA TYR A 170 15.81 5.67 9.91
C TYR A 170 16.14 4.17 9.99
N LYS A 171 15.26 3.42 10.66
CA LYS A 171 15.42 1.98 10.91
C LYS A 171 14.31 1.17 10.22
#